data_fcc0b2b2b745a67a29607fca945d1f83
#
_entry.id   fcc0b2b2b745a67a29607fca945d1f83
#
_cell.length_a   1.000
_cell.length_b   1.000
_cell.length_c   1.000
_cell.angle_alpha   90.00
_cell.angle_beta   90.00
_cell.angle_gamma   90.00
#
_symmetry.space_group_name_H-M   'P 1'
#
loop_
_entity.id
_entity.type
_entity.pdbx_description
1 polymer ?
#
loop_
_entity_poly.entity_id
_entity_poly.type
_entity_poly.pdbx_seq_one_letter_code
_entity_poly.pdbx_strand_id
1 'polypeptide(L)'
;MRICYSKVEVLPDQGLLKNIEVAGRVCYKSEDKITETSAAAFVDMIRRREHYSVLEHGSIYLKVPKDYPIPFIEMPWCHIEVKDNFKYIYTNLRYVVEVQPELADAILAGDPLPQEVEFFTPDINDPYKRFSVRIITNFKISEQYVRHRVFSHSKESSRYCNYSKQKFNSELTFIIPQHFATYFNYLEGKIEGIDDKWYFTPGSTYEDAVIQEEALRRLYNMWPHEGDKTVINVLDEAPSLHKLLSRCKLAELDYLEDIAEGFKPEEARDYLTLFAKTEQVMTGFLKDWEDMLIKRRSAPAQSEARFIANNIHLKLHKLTNKSDQKTSDYDKLSLDDLGDNMVELMRRVGINRVRLDD
;
A
#
# COMPACT_ATOMS: atom_id res chain seq x y z
N MET A 1 7.28 2.54 19.30
CA MET A 1 6.95 1.59 18.21
C MET A 1 5.46 1.64 17.94
N ARG A 2 5.08 1.73 16.69
CA ARG A 2 3.69 1.79 16.25
C ARG A 2 3.33 0.50 15.50
N ILE A 3 2.09 0.04 15.65
CA ILE A 3 1.56 -1.12 14.93
C ILE A 3 0.32 -0.70 14.16
N CYS A 4 0.17 -1.17 12.93
CA CYS A 4 -1.04 -0.93 12.15
C CYS A 4 -1.37 -2.12 11.25
N TYR A 5 -2.56 -2.10 10.67
CA TYR A 5 -3.01 -3.09 9.68
C TYR A 5 -2.62 -2.66 8.28
N SER A 6 -2.56 -3.65 7.37
CA SER A 6 -2.48 -3.36 5.95
C SER A 6 -3.74 -2.62 5.47
N LYS A 7 -3.55 -1.61 4.62
CA LYS A 7 -4.64 -0.79 4.05
C LYS A 7 -4.51 -0.69 2.54
N VAL A 8 -5.65 -0.54 1.89
CA VAL A 8 -5.75 -0.32 0.44
C VAL A 8 -6.64 0.89 0.18
N GLU A 9 -6.20 1.75 -0.73
CA GLU A 9 -6.96 2.90 -1.19
C GLU A 9 -6.87 2.98 -2.71
N VAL A 10 -8.00 3.09 -3.39
CA VAL A 10 -8.00 3.45 -4.81
C VAL A 10 -7.97 4.97 -4.89
N LEU A 11 -6.91 5.50 -5.48
CA LEU A 11 -6.71 6.94 -5.56
C LEU A 11 -7.63 7.54 -6.63
N PRO A 12 -8.28 8.68 -6.33
CA PRO A 12 -9.05 9.40 -7.33
C PRO A 12 -8.13 9.94 -8.44
N ASP A 13 -8.65 9.99 -9.65
CA ASP A 13 -7.97 10.70 -10.74
C ASP A 13 -8.12 12.21 -10.53
N GLN A 14 -7.02 12.88 -10.24
CA GLN A 14 -6.94 14.32 -9.99
C GLN A 14 -6.24 15.07 -11.14
N GLY A 15 -6.04 14.40 -12.26
CA GLY A 15 -5.33 14.93 -13.42
C GLY A 15 -3.83 14.61 -13.41
N LEU A 16 -3.23 14.79 -14.58
CA LEU A 16 -1.88 14.33 -14.92
C LEU A 16 -0.83 14.65 -13.84
N LEU A 17 -0.64 15.94 -13.56
CA LEU A 17 0.44 16.38 -12.67
C LEU A 17 0.19 16.01 -11.22
N LYS A 18 -1.07 16.05 -10.80
CA LYS A 18 -1.44 15.72 -9.41
C LYS A 18 -1.29 14.24 -9.11
N ASN A 19 -1.66 13.38 -10.05
CA ASN A 19 -1.47 11.93 -9.91
C ASN A 19 0.01 11.57 -9.77
N ILE A 20 0.90 12.23 -10.54
CA ILE A 20 2.35 12.08 -10.44
C ILE A 20 2.84 12.56 -9.06
N GLU A 21 2.38 13.73 -8.62
CA GLU A 21 2.79 14.27 -7.31
C GLU A 21 2.38 13.36 -6.18
N VAL A 22 1.12 12.94 -6.12
CA VAL A 22 0.60 12.07 -5.05
C VAL A 22 1.40 10.77 -4.98
N ALA A 23 1.64 10.12 -6.11
CA ALA A 23 2.42 8.88 -6.16
C ALA A 23 3.90 9.11 -5.79
N GLY A 24 4.52 10.14 -6.33
CA GLY A 24 5.95 10.42 -6.11
C GLY A 24 6.27 10.85 -4.69
N ARG A 25 5.37 11.59 -4.03
CA ARG A 25 5.55 12.03 -2.64
C ARG A 25 5.59 10.86 -1.65
N VAL A 26 4.96 9.73 -1.97
CA VAL A 26 5.04 8.50 -1.16
C VAL A 26 6.50 8.03 -1.05
N CYS A 27 7.30 8.12 -2.12
CA CYS A 27 8.71 7.70 -2.09
C CYS A 27 9.54 8.42 -1.02
N TYR A 28 9.24 9.70 -0.79
CA TYR A 28 9.99 10.57 0.11
C TYR A 28 9.26 10.87 1.41
N LYS A 29 8.05 10.31 1.57
CA LYS A 29 7.13 10.64 2.68
C LYS A 29 7.04 12.15 2.87
N SER A 30 6.64 12.84 1.80
CA SER A 30 6.54 14.30 1.75
C SER A 30 5.15 14.76 1.30
N GLU A 31 4.13 14.00 1.64
CA GLU A 31 2.72 14.28 1.34
C GLU A 31 2.22 15.54 2.04
N ASP A 32 2.84 15.91 3.15
CA ASP A 32 2.64 17.16 3.87
C ASP A 32 2.93 18.43 3.03
N LYS A 33 3.68 18.27 1.93
CA LYS A 33 4.02 19.34 0.99
C LYS A 33 3.06 19.44 -0.20
N ILE A 34 2.03 18.62 -0.24
CA ILE A 34 1.01 18.67 -1.30
C ILE A 34 0.10 19.87 -1.05
N THR A 35 0.04 20.77 -2.02
CA THR A 35 -0.87 21.93 -2.05
C THR A 35 -1.65 21.95 -3.35
N GLU A 36 -2.55 22.89 -3.52
CA GLU A 36 -3.30 23.05 -4.78
C GLU A 36 -2.39 23.35 -5.99
N THR A 37 -1.26 23.99 -5.77
CA THR A 37 -0.34 24.47 -6.84
C THR A 37 1.01 23.75 -6.87
N SER A 38 1.28 22.81 -5.98
CA SER A 38 2.62 22.20 -5.84
C SER A 38 2.98 21.21 -6.96
N ALA A 39 1.99 20.66 -7.66
CA ALA A 39 2.19 19.55 -8.59
C ALA A 39 3.12 19.88 -9.77
N ALA A 40 2.95 21.07 -10.39
CA ALA A 40 3.79 21.48 -11.53
C ALA A 40 5.28 21.59 -11.13
N ALA A 41 5.57 22.25 -10.02
CA ALA A 41 6.93 22.39 -9.52
C ALA A 41 7.54 21.04 -9.11
N PHE A 42 6.71 20.12 -8.58
CA PHE A 42 7.16 18.78 -8.24
C PHE A 42 7.53 17.96 -9.49
N VAL A 43 6.68 17.96 -10.51
CA VAL A 43 6.94 17.24 -11.79
C VAL A 43 8.18 17.80 -12.49
N ASP A 44 8.35 19.11 -12.54
CA ASP A 44 9.53 19.74 -13.08
C ASP A 44 10.81 19.35 -12.32
N MET A 45 10.77 19.28 -11.00
CA MET A 45 11.88 18.78 -10.18
C MET A 45 12.19 17.30 -10.48
N ILE A 46 11.17 16.43 -10.64
CA ILE A 46 11.33 15.01 -11.00
C ILE A 46 12.00 14.88 -12.37
N ARG A 47 11.60 15.69 -13.38
CA ARG A 47 12.22 15.69 -14.70
C ARG A 47 13.69 16.12 -14.65
N ARG A 48 13.98 17.22 -13.97
CA ARG A 48 15.37 17.73 -13.83
C ARG A 48 16.30 16.74 -13.10
N ARG A 49 15.76 15.89 -12.24
CA ARG A 49 16.51 14.83 -11.54
C ARG A 49 16.52 13.50 -12.28
N GLU A 50 15.89 13.44 -13.45
CA GLU A 50 15.77 12.22 -14.26
C GLU A 50 15.12 11.02 -13.53
N HIS A 51 14.29 11.31 -12.53
CA HIS A 51 13.54 10.29 -11.81
C HIS A 51 12.26 9.87 -12.58
N TYR A 52 12.43 9.52 -13.84
CA TYR A 52 11.35 9.31 -14.82
C TYR A 52 10.36 8.20 -14.42
N SER A 53 10.76 7.25 -13.57
CA SER A 53 9.82 6.22 -13.09
C SER A 53 8.61 6.81 -12.35
N VAL A 54 8.73 7.99 -11.74
CA VAL A 54 7.63 8.69 -11.08
C VAL A 54 6.62 9.24 -12.08
N LEU A 55 7.09 9.66 -13.27
CA LEU A 55 6.25 10.18 -14.35
C LEU A 55 5.29 9.11 -14.92
N GLU A 56 5.59 7.84 -14.70
CA GLU A 56 4.73 6.73 -15.13
C GLU A 56 3.34 6.75 -14.49
N HIS A 57 3.18 7.42 -13.35
CA HIS A 57 1.88 7.55 -12.68
C HIS A 57 0.93 8.57 -13.35
N GLY A 58 1.46 9.40 -14.25
CA GLY A 58 0.68 10.33 -15.06
C GLY A 58 0.11 9.64 -16.29
N SER A 59 -1.17 9.30 -16.27
CA SER A 59 -1.86 8.68 -17.40
C SER A 59 -2.10 9.68 -18.52
N ILE A 60 -1.86 9.28 -19.76
CA ILE A 60 -2.09 10.06 -20.96
C ILE A 60 -2.91 9.25 -21.96
N TYR A 61 -3.94 9.85 -22.52
CA TYR A 61 -4.83 9.28 -23.50
C TYR A 61 -4.93 10.21 -24.69
N LEU A 62 -4.39 9.81 -25.85
CA LEU A 62 -4.34 10.62 -27.06
C LEU A 62 -5.14 9.97 -28.18
N LYS A 63 -5.85 10.80 -28.94
CA LYS A 63 -6.53 10.42 -30.16
C LYS A 63 -5.88 11.18 -31.32
N VAL A 64 -5.46 10.46 -32.35
CA VAL A 64 -4.82 11.02 -33.55
C VAL A 64 -5.40 10.35 -34.79
N PRO A 65 -5.35 10.98 -35.98
CA PRO A 65 -5.70 10.34 -37.25
C PRO A 65 -4.89 9.05 -37.44
N LYS A 66 -5.48 8.06 -38.13
CA LYS A 66 -4.87 6.75 -38.36
C LYS A 66 -3.49 6.87 -39.02
N ASP A 67 -3.31 7.80 -39.94
CA ASP A 67 -2.08 8.00 -40.70
C ASP A 67 -1.12 8.98 -40.01
N TYR A 68 -1.47 9.52 -38.84
CA TYR A 68 -0.59 10.39 -38.08
C TYR A 68 0.69 9.68 -37.71
N PRO A 69 1.86 10.23 -38.02
CA PRO A 69 3.15 9.62 -37.74
C PRO A 69 3.46 9.72 -36.26
N ILE A 70 3.26 8.64 -35.52
CA ILE A 70 3.60 8.54 -34.10
C ILE A 70 4.70 7.49 -33.91
N PRO A 71 5.70 7.76 -33.07
CA PRO A 71 6.73 6.78 -32.72
C PRO A 71 6.26 5.81 -31.62
N PHE A 72 5.01 5.90 -31.18
CA PHE A 72 4.47 5.01 -30.17
C PHE A 72 4.34 3.60 -30.71
N ILE A 73 4.78 2.62 -29.93
CA ILE A 73 4.66 1.20 -30.19
C ILE A 73 3.96 0.52 -29.00
N GLU A 74 3.36 -0.63 -29.26
CA GLU A 74 2.78 -1.47 -28.21
C GLU A 74 3.83 -1.88 -27.19
N MET A 75 3.56 -1.58 -25.93
CA MET A 75 4.39 -1.89 -24.79
C MET A 75 3.48 -2.28 -23.60
N PRO A 76 4.00 -2.91 -22.54
CA PRO A 76 3.17 -3.21 -21.36
C PRO A 76 2.43 -2.00 -20.76
N TRP A 77 2.94 -0.79 -20.98
CA TRP A 77 2.36 0.47 -20.49
C TRP A 77 1.91 1.42 -21.61
N CYS A 78 1.86 0.95 -22.85
CA CYS A 78 1.35 1.69 -24.00
C CYS A 78 0.52 0.77 -24.87
N HIS A 79 -0.77 1.07 -24.99
CA HIS A 79 -1.69 0.34 -25.88
C HIS A 79 -2.20 1.28 -26.98
N ILE A 80 -2.33 0.76 -28.20
CA ILE A 80 -2.81 1.50 -29.37
C ILE A 80 -3.99 0.77 -29.97
N GLU A 81 -5.16 1.35 -29.91
CA GLU A 81 -6.35 0.85 -30.59
C GLU A 81 -6.61 1.67 -31.87
N VAL A 82 -6.88 0.99 -32.97
CA VAL A 82 -7.26 1.65 -34.23
C VAL A 82 -8.75 1.45 -34.46
N LYS A 83 -9.50 2.55 -34.50
CA LYS A 83 -10.95 2.55 -34.67
C LYS A 83 -11.41 3.82 -35.42
N ASP A 84 -12.35 3.67 -36.33
CA ASP A 84 -13.01 4.80 -37.04
C ASP A 84 -12.04 5.83 -37.63
N ASN A 85 -10.99 5.38 -38.32
CA ASN A 85 -9.91 6.20 -38.88
C ASN A 85 -9.06 6.97 -37.86
N PHE A 86 -9.09 6.60 -36.60
CA PHE A 86 -8.25 7.17 -35.56
C PHE A 86 -7.41 6.09 -34.87
N LYS A 87 -6.28 6.50 -34.28
CA LYS A 87 -5.53 5.76 -33.29
C LYS A 87 -5.85 6.36 -31.91
N TYR A 88 -6.24 5.50 -30.99
CA TYR A 88 -6.41 5.78 -29.57
C TYR A 88 -5.21 5.23 -28.82
N ILE A 89 -4.46 6.10 -28.18
CA ILE A 89 -3.19 5.76 -27.51
C ILE A 89 -3.39 5.90 -26.02
N TYR A 90 -3.23 4.82 -25.30
CA TYR A 90 -3.31 4.75 -23.85
C TYR A 90 -1.91 4.57 -23.30
N THR A 91 -1.38 5.56 -22.59
CA THR A 91 0.01 5.52 -22.13
C THR A 91 0.23 6.38 -20.86
N ASN A 92 1.48 6.76 -20.60
CA ASN A 92 1.87 7.59 -19.48
C ASN A 92 2.88 8.67 -19.91
N LEU A 93 3.06 9.67 -19.03
CA LEU A 93 3.91 10.82 -19.32
C LEU A 93 5.38 10.42 -19.54
N ARG A 94 5.91 9.42 -18.79
CA ARG A 94 7.29 8.96 -19.01
C ARG A 94 7.50 8.55 -20.44
N TYR A 95 6.60 7.72 -20.97
CA TYR A 95 6.73 7.22 -22.35
C TYR A 95 6.64 8.35 -23.39
N VAL A 96 5.76 9.33 -23.18
CA VAL A 96 5.69 10.50 -24.06
C VAL A 96 6.98 11.33 -24.00
N VAL A 97 7.56 11.54 -22.80
CA VAL A 97 8.86 12.22 -22.63
C VAL A 97 9.98 11.50 -23.38
N GLU A 98 9.99 10.16 -23.37
CA GLU A 98 11.06 9.37 -24.00
C GLU A 98 10.94 9.29 -25.53
N VAL A 99 9.71 9.26 -26.09
CA VAL A 99 9.50 9.05 -27.53
C VAL A 99 9.06 10.30 -28.30
N GLN A 100 8.48 11.28 -27.62
CA GLN A 100 8.04 12.57 -28.21
C GLN A 100 8.24 13.72 -27.21
N PRO A 101 9.48 14.13 -26.94
CA PRO A 101 9.79 15.15 -25.93
C PRO A 101 9.10 16.49 -26.19
N GLU A 102 8.98 16.93 -27.47
CA GLU A 102 8.29 18.18 -27.79
C GLU A 102 6.79 18.15 -27.45
N LEU A 103 6.12 17.00 -27.68
CA LEU A 103 4.74 16.79 -27.27
C LEU A 103 4.61 16.78 -25.74
N ALA A 104 5.56 16.14 -25.04
CA ALA A 104 5.57 16.14 -23.58
C ALA A 104 5.75 17.57 -23.03
N ASP A 105 6.62 18.37 -23.63
CA ASP A 105 6.85 19.76 -23.22
C ASP A 105 5.59 20.61 -23.42
N ALA A 106 4.90 20.47 -24.55
CA ALA A 106 3.63 21.15 -24.80
C ALA A 106 2.55 20.75 -23.79
N ILE A 107 2.43 19.45 -23.52
CA ILE A 107 1.49 18.94 -22.50
C ILE A 107 1.76 19.54 -21.12
N LEU A 108 3.02 19.60 -20.73
CA LEU A 108 3.42 20.07 -19.39
C LEU A 108 3.33 21.60 -19.25
N ALA A 109 3.56 22.33 -20.33
CA ALA A 109 3.42 23.79 -20.39
C ALA A 109 1.93 24.22 -20.47
N GLY A 110 1.02 23.30 -20.86
CA GLY A 110 -0.34 23.64 -21.20
C GLY A 110 -0.47 24.37 -22.54
N ASP A 111 0.53 24.21 -23.39
CA ASP A 111 0.55 24.80 -24.73
C ASP A 111 -0.43 24.07 -25.66
N PRO A 112 -0.89 24.72 -26.75
CA PRO A 112 -1.69 24.06 -27.76
C PRO A 112 -0.96 22.83 -28.32
N LEU A 113 -1.67 21.71 -28.36
CA LEU A 113 -1.18 20.50 -29.00
C LEU A 113 -1.16 20.66 -30.54
N PRO A 114 -0.36 19.87 -31.26
CA PRO A 114 -0.48 19.79 -32.73
C PRO A 114 -1.95 19.59 -33.14
N GLN A 115 -2.39 20.24 -34.21
CA GLN A 115 -3.80 20.33 -34.62
C GLN A 115 -4.50 18.94 -34.72
N GLU A 116 -3.74 17.88 -34.99
CA GLU A 116 -4.25 16.53 -35.19
C GLU A 116 -4.20 15.69 -33.92
N VAL A 117 -3.71 16.23 -32.80
CA VAL A 117 -3.58 15.52 -31.52
C VAL A 117 -4.62 16.03 -30.55
N GLU A 118 -5.48 15.13 -30.11
CA GLU A 118 -6.53 15.42 -29.14
C GLU A 118 -6.37 14.54 -27.88
N PHE A 119 -6.70 15.10 -26.71
CA PHE A 119 -6.94 14.26 -25.54
C PHE A 119 -8.32 13.62 -25.62
N PHE A 120 -8.41 12.39 -25.11
CA PHE A 120 -9.72 11.77 -24.87
C PHE A 120 -9.78 11.20 -23.45
N THR A 121 -10.98 10.92 -22.98
CA THR A 121 -11.21 10.29 -21.68
C THR A 121 -11.81 8.92 -21.91
N PRO A 122 -11.09 7.83 -21.57
CA PRO A 122 -11.64 6.49 -21.66
C PRO A 122 -12.80 6.29 -20.68
N ASP A 123 -13.77 5.43 -21.05
CA ASP A 123 -14.82 4.99 -20.15
C ASP A 123 -14.25 4.39 -18.87
N ILE A 124 -15.02 4.45 -17.77
CA ILE A 124 -14.59 3.90 -16.49
C ILE A 124 -14.32 2.39 -16.54
N ASN A 125 -14.99 1.69 -17.46
CA ASN A 125 -14.85 0.24 -17.67
C ASN A 125 -13.91 -0.12 -18.84
N ASP A 126 -13.28 0.88 -19.46
CA ASP A 126 -12.32 0.64 -20.54
C ASP A 126 -11.17 -0.20 -20.01
N PRO A 127 -10.84 -1.36 -20.64
CA PRO A 127 -9.75 -2.23 -20.19
C PRO A 127 -8.39 -1.54 -20.09
N TYR A 128 -8.20 -0.46 -20.87
CA TYR A 128 -6.96 0.31 -20.93
C TYR A 128 -7.02 1.64 -20.15
N LYS A 129 -8.10 1.90 -19.43
CA LYS A 129 -8.12 2.97 -18.43
C LYS A 129 -7.18 2.60 -17.29
N ARG A 130 -6.34 3.55 -16.87
CA ARG A 130 -5.38 3.34 -15.79
C ARG A 130 -5.96 3.74 -14.44
N PHE A 131 -5.73 2.93 -13.44
CA PHE A 131 -6.09 3.16 -12.05
C PHE A 131 -4.85 3.14 -11.17
N SER A 132 -4.85 3.99 -10.17
CA SER A 132 -3.81 4.06 -9.15
C SER A 132 -4.34 3.52 -7.82
N VAL A 133 -3.59 2.62 -7.21
CA VAL A 133 -3.93 2.05 -5.90
C VAL A 133 -2.76 2.25 -4.95
N ARG A 134 -3.05 2.82 -3.79
CA ARG A 134 -2.12 2.95 -2.68
C ARG A 134 -2.27 1.75 -1.75
N ILE A 135 -1.16 1.11 -1.45
CA ILE A 135 -1.10 -0.08 -0.59
C ILE A 135 -0.16 0.25 0.57
N ILE A 136 -0.68 0.19 1.80
CA ILE A 136 0.10 0.22 3.03
C ILE A 136 0.21 -1.22 3.52
N THR A 137 1.43 -1.73 3.61
CA THR A 137 1.69 -3.12 4.00
C THR A 137 3.12 -3.27 4.53
N ASN A 138 3.56 -4.50 4.81
CA ASN A 138 4.93 -4.78 5.19
C ASN A 138 5.85 -5.01 3.97
N PHE A 139 7.16 -4.97 4.20
CA PHE A 139 8.15 -5.20 3.14
C PHE A 139 7.94 -6.55 2.44
N LYS A 140 7.70 -7.63 3.20
CA LYS A 140 7.49 -8.99 2.68
C LYS A 140 6.39 -9.06 1.62
N ILE A 141 5.28 -8.37 1.86
CA ILE A 141 4.13 -8.38 0.93
C ILE A 141 4.35 -7.38 -0.21
N SER A 142 4.88 -6.20 0.09
CA SER A 142 5.22 -5.20 -0.93
C SER A 142 6.11 -5.79 -2.03
N GLU A 143 7.14 -6.56 -1.66
CA GLU A 143 8.04 -7.21 -2.63
C GLU A 143 7.32 -8.21 -3.56
N GLN A 144 6.21 -8.78 -3.13
CA GLN A 144 5.42 -9.67 -3.99
C GLN A 144 4.62 -8.89 -5.05
N TYR A 145 4.19 -7.67 -4.71
CA TYR A 145 3.43 -6.81 -5.62
C TYR A 145 4.32 -6.12 -6.66
N VAL A 146 5.54 -5.68 -6.30
CA VAL A 146 6.48 -5.10 -7.27
C VAL A 146 6.97 -6.08 -8.34
N ARG A 147 6.70 -7.38 -8.18
CA ARG A 147 6.99 -8.40 -9.22
C ARG A 147 6.03 -8.33 -10.40
N HIS A 148 4.91 -7.64 -10.28
CA HIS A 148 3.98 -7.37 -11.39
C HIS A 148 4.49 -6.19 -12.22
N ARG A 149 5.37 -6.46 -13.17
CA ARG A 149 6.17 -5.47 -13.93
C ARG A 149 5.38 -4.63 -14.94
N VAL A 150 4.12 -4.98 -15.18
CA VAL A 150 3.21 -4.20 -16.04
C VAL A 150 2.71 -2.93 -15.34
N PHE A 151 2.88 -2.85 -14.01
CA PHE A 151 2.50 -1.68 -13.23
C PHE A 151 3.67 -0.71 -13.05
N SER A 152 3.33 0.57 -12.95
CA SER A 152 4.21 1.61 -12.43
C SER A 152 4.22 1.54 -10.91
N HIS A 153 5.37 1.69 -10.28
CA HIS A 153 5.53 1.57 -8.84
C HIS A 153 6.24 2.77 -8.24
N SER A 154 5.62 3.42 -7.27
CA SER A 154 6.26 4.37 -6.36
C SER A 154 6.17 3.82 -4.95
N LYS A 155 7.30 3.53 -4.32
CA LYS A 155 7.38 2.90 -3.00
C LYS A 155 8.12 3.79 -2.01
N GLU A 156 7.65 3.85 -0.76
CA GLU A 156 8.35 4.48 0.35
C GLU A 156 9.79 3.98 0.44
N SER A 157 10.73 4.91 0.38
CA SER A 157 12.14 4.58 0.33
C SER A 157 12.78 4.61 1.71
N SER A 158 13.14 3.45 2.25
CA SER A 158 13.91 3.37 3.49
C SER A 158 15.34 3.96 3.39
N ARG A 159 15.81 4.31 2.18
CA ARG A 159 17.07 5.02 1.98
C ARG A 159 16.97 6.51 2.34
N TYR A 160 15.80 7.12 2.07
CA TYR A 160 15.58 8.56 2.25
C TYR A 160 14.72 8.89 3.47
N CYS A 161 13.88 7.94 3.91
CA CYS A 161 13.02 8.16 5.07
C CYS A 161 13.80 7.94 6.35
N ASN A 162 14.01 9.02 7.10
CA ASN A 162 14.58 8.97 8.43
C ASN A 162 13.45 8.90 9.46
N TYR A 163 13.22 7.74 10.06
CA TYR A 163 12.12 7.48 10.98
C TYR A 163 12.32 8.10 12.37
N SER A 164 13.51 8.60 12.70
CA SER A 164 13.73 9.36 13.95
C SER A 164 13.11 10.76 13.92
N LYS A 165 12.66 11.23 12.73
CA LYS A 165 12.07 12.58 12.60
C LYS A 165 10.65 12.65 13.15
N GLN A 166 10.27 13.84 13.63
CA GLN A 166 8.94 14.12 14.20
C GLN A 166 7.78 13.75 13.27
N LYS A 167 7.93 13.88 11.95
CA LYS A 167 6.89 13.47 10.98
C LYS A 167 6.55 11.97 11.02
N PHE A 168 7.41 11.16 11.63
CA PHE A 168 7.19 9.74 11.89
C PHE A 168 6.94 9.47 13.39
N ASN A 169 6.71 10.52 14.19
CA ASN A 169 6.63 10.50 15.66
C ASN A 169 7.91 9.94 16.33
N SER A 170 9.05 10.01 15.63
CA SER A 170 10.33 9.46 16.08
C SER A 170 10.26 7.96 16.43
N GLU A 171 9.49 7.21 15.64
CA GLU A 171 9.27 5.78 15.86
C GLU A 171 9.12 5.00 14.56
N LEU A 172 9.40 3.70 14.60
CA LEU A 172 9.08 2.77 13.52
C LEU A 172 7.63 2.30 13.60
N THR A 173 7.07 2.06 12.43
CA THR A 173 5.75 1.44 12.30
C THR A 173 5.90 0.03 11.72
N PHE A 174 5.16 -0.93 12.28
CA PHE A 174 5.12 -2.31 11.83
C PHE A 174 3.71 -2.72 11.44
N ILE A 175 3.62 -3.60 10.45
CA ILE A 175 2.34 -4.18 10.04
C ILE A 175 2.11 -5.47 10.82
N ILE A 176 0.96 -5.57 11.47
CA ILE A 176 0.55 -6.81 12.10
C ILE A 176 0.25 -7.87 11.02
N PRO A 177 0.88 -9.05 11.08
CA PRO A 177 0.56 -10.12 10.15
C PRO A 177 -0.89 -10.57 10.28
N GLN A 178 -1.52 -10.92 9.16
CA GLN A 178 -2.94 -11.30 9.13
C GLN A 178 -3.31 -12.42 10.12
N HIS A 179 -2.43 -13.39 10.30
CA HIS A 179 -2.68 -14.50 11.22
C HIS A 179 -2.66 -14.11 12.71
N PHE A 180 -2.21 -12.87 13.02
CA PHE A 180 -2.31 -12.28 14.35
C PHE A 180 -3.41 -11.22 14.47
N ALA A 181 -3.99 -10.79 13.35
CA ALA A 181 -5.00 -9.73 13.33
C ALA A 181 -6.20 -10.05 14.23
N THR A 182 -6.60 -11.32 14.27
CA THR A 182 -7.67 -11.83 15.12
C THR A 182 -7.46 -11.57 16.61
N TYR A 183 -6.22 -11.77 17.10
CA TYR A 183 -5.89 -11.50 18.50
C TYR A 183 -5.97 -10.01 18.82
N PHE A 184 -5.56 -9.14 17.88
CA PHE A 184 -5.65 -7.70 18.05
C PHE A 184 -7.08 -7.18 17.99
N ASN A 185 -7.90 -7.65 17.07
CA ASN A 185 -9.33 -7.30 17.01
C ASN A 185 -10.07 -7.69 18.29
N TYR A 186 -9.74 -8.84 18.86
CA TYR A 186 -10.30 -9.27 20.12
C TYR A 186 -9.89 -8.33 21.27
N LEU A 187 -8.64 -7.91 21.33
CA LEU A 187 -8.14 -6.98 22.34
C LEU A 187 -8.74 -5.56 22.16
N GLU A 188 -8.82 -5.05 20.92
CA GLU A 188 -9.46 -3.77 20.60
C GLU A 188 -10.93 -3.72 21.02
N GLY A 189 -11.69 -4.79 20.79
CA GLY A 189 -13.10 -4.87 21.19
C GLY A 189 -13.33 -4.90 22.70
N LYS A 190 -12.29 -5.16 23.51
CA LYS A 190 -12.37 -5.26 24.99
C LYS A 190 -11.76 -4.04 25.72
N ILE A 191 -11.01 -3.19 25.01
CA ILE A 191 -10.30 -2.05 25.58
C ILE A 191 -10.93 -0.76 25.09
N GLU A 192 -11.81 -0.14 25.87
CA GLU A 192 -12.32 1.20 25.58
C GLU A 192 -11.16 2.23 25.50
N GLY A 193 -11.11 2.97 24.41
CA GLY A 193 -10.16 4.08 24.21
C GLY A 193 -8.82 3.70 23.59
N ILE A 194 -8.66 2.49 23.07
CA ILE A 194 -7.53 2.17 22.21
C ILE A 194 -7.94 2.47 20.76
N ASP A 195 -7.41 3.60 20.26
CA ASP A 195 -7.33 3.87 18.83
C ASP A 195 -6.70 2.69 18.09
N ASP A 196 -6.87 2.60 16.75
CA ASP A 196 -6.19 1.65 15.84
C ASP A 196 -4.65 1.63 15.94
N LYS A 197 -4.08 2.05 17.05
CA LYS A 197 -2.67 2.34 17.25
C LYS A 197 -2.22 1.92 18.65
N TRP A 198 -1.48 0.83 18.71
CA TRP A 198 -0.73 0.49 19.90
C TRP A 198 0.58 1.27 19.93
N TYR A 199 0.79 2.05 21.00
CA TYR A 199 2.02 2.82 21.19
C TYR A 199 2.87 2.21 22.29
N PHE A 200 4.13 1.92 21.97
CA PHE A 200 5.19 1.87 22.94
C PHE A 200 5.74 3.29 23.08
N THR A 201 5.99 3.72 24.30
CA THR A 201 6.45 5.10 24.58
C THR A 201 7.73 5.42 23.79
N PRO A 202 7.81 6.54 23.04
CA PRO A 202 9.03 6.97 22.38
C PRO A 202 10.18 7.13 23.36
N GLY A 203 11.41 6.74 22.96
CA GLY A 203 12.62 6.95 23.76
C GLY A 203 12.96 5.86 24.77
N SER A 204 12.27 4.72 24.74
CA SER A 204 12.58 3.62 25.65
C SER A 204 13.86 2.85 25.26
N THR A 205 14.68 2.58 26.27
CA THR A 205 15.90 1.75 26.18
C THR A 205 15.56 0.26 26.10
N TYR A 206 16.59 -0.60 25.93
CA TYR A 206 16.42 -2.06 26.02
C TYR A 206 15.81 -2.49 27.36
N GLU A 207 16.24 -1.87 28.46
CA GLU A 207 15.69 -2.12 29.80
C GLU A 207 14.22 -1.67 29.88
N ASP A 208 13.88 -0.55 29.25
CA ASP A 208 12.48 -0.10 29.13
C ASP A 208 11.65 -1.02 28.24
N ALA A 209 12.24 -1.67 27.25
CA ALA A 209 11.53 -2.67 26.44
C ALA A 209 11.19 -3.92 27.27
N VAL A 210 12.06 -4.34 28.17
CA VAL A 210 11.80 -5.42 29.14
C VAL A 210 10.76 -4.94 30.16
N ILE A 211 10.86 -3.71 30.66
CA ILE A 211 9.89 -3.10 31.57
C ILE A 211 8.54 -2.88 30.90
N GLN A 212 8.52 -2.53 29.62
CA GLN A 212 7.27 -2.40 28.85
C GLN A 212 6.66 -3.76 28.53
N GLU A 213 7.45 -4.81 28.33
CA GLU A 213 6.98 -6.17 28.30
C GLU A 213 6.31 -6.53 29.64
N GLU A 214 6.93 -6.18 30.75
CA GLU A 214 6.40 -6.37 32.08
C GLU A 214 5.21 -5.42 32.36
N ALA A 215 5.20 -4.21 31.81
CA ALA A 215 4.07 -3.28 31.89
C ALA A 215 2.87 -3.74 31.04
N LEU A 216 3.12 -4.32 29.86
CA LEU A 216 2.09 -5.01 29.08
C LEU A 216 1.55 -6.23 29.83
N ARG A 217 2.40 -7.02 30.49
CA ARG A 217 2.00 -8.10 31.39
C ARG A 217 1.22 -7.56 32.60
N ARG A 218 1.60 -6.41 33.14
CA ARG A 218 0.90 -5.75 34.27
C ARG A 218 -0.41 -5.10 33.87
N LEU A 219 -0.48 -4.39 32.73
CA LEU A 219 -1.72 -3.91 32.14
C LEU A 219 -2.67 -5.05 31.88
N TYR A 220 -2.15 -6.12 31.42
CA TYR A 220 -2.79 -7.37 31.19
C TYR A 220 -3.26 -8.04 32.49
N ASN A 221 -2.45 -8.03 33.56
CA ASN A 221 -2.77 -8.53 34.89
C ASN A 221 -3.64 -7.57 35.74
N MET A 222 -3.70 -6.28 35.36
CA MET A 222 -4.55 -5.27 36.00
C MET A 222 -5.97 -5.22 35.44
N TRP A 223 -6.26 -6.00 34.40
CA TRP A 223 -7.60 -6.16 33.87
C TRP A 223 -8.51 -6.77 34.92
N PRO A 224 -9.72 -6.24 35.15
CA PRO A 224 -10.64 -6.83 36.11
C PRO A 224 -11.10 -8.20 35.61
N HIS A 225 -10.52 -9.23 36.19
CA HIS A 225 -10.65 -10.62 35.79
C HIS A 225 -11.83 -11.35 36.46
N GLU A 226 -12.78 -10.65 36.96
CA GLU A 226 -13.97 -11.33 37.49
C GLU A 226 -14.78 -11.88 36.30
N GLY A 227 -14.34 -13.02 35.79
CA GLY A 227 -15.09 -13.89 34.92
C GLY A 227 -14.44 -14.35 33.61
N ASP A 228 -13.44 -13.65 33.06
CA ASP A 228 -12.93 -13.97 31.71
C ASP A 228 -11.44 -14.38 31.70
N LYS A 229 -11.17 -15.64 32.02
CA LYS A 229 -9.85 -16.26 31.89
C LYS A 229 -9.36 -16.35 30.42
N THR A 230 -10.20 -16.02 29.45
CA THR A 230 -9.95 -16.22 28.03
C THR A 230 -8.91 -15.22 27.51
N VAL A 231 -8.88 -13.98 28.02
CA VAL A 231 -7.90 -12.95 27.61
C VAL A 231 -6.49 -13.28 28.11
N ILE A 232 -6.37 -13.80 29.34
CA ILE A 232 -5.10 -14.20 29.96
C ILE A 232 -4.43 -15.29 29.13
N ASN A 233 -5.21 -16.27 28.73
CA ASN A 233 -4.71 -17.38 27.94
C ASN A 233 -4.24 -16.97 26.55
N VAL A 234 -4.81 -15.92 25.93
CA VAL A 234 -4.47 -15.54 24.55
C VAL A 234 -3.02 -15.05 24.39
N LEU A 235 -2.47 -14.26 25.32
CA LEU A 235 -1.07 -13.82 25.24
C LEU A 235 -0.09 -14.87 25.74
N ASP A 236 -0.44 -15.63 26.78
CA ASP A 236 0.34 -16.78 27.21
C ASP A 236 0.27 -17.93 26.19
N GLU A 237 -0.86 -18.04 25.46
CA GLU A 237 -1.07 -18.99 24.37
C GLU A 237 -0.56 -18.47 23.02
N ALA A 238 -0.20 -17.18 22.89
CA ALA A 238 0.39 -16.60 21.70
C ALA A 238 1.87 -16.18 21.90
N PRO A 239 2.76 -17.07 22.37
CA PRO A 239 4.17 -16.73 22.57
C PRO A 239 4.86 -16.29 21.28
N SER A 240 4.31 -16.67 20.13
CA SER A 240 4.81 -16.24 18.81
C SER A 240 4.51 -14.77 18.53
N LEU A 241 3.35 -14.24 18.94
CA LEU A 241 3.03 -12.82 18.82
C LEU A 241 3.93 -12.00 19.72
N HIS A 242 4.11 -12.40 20.95
CA HIS A 242 5.00 -11.75 21.89
C HIS A 242 6.45 -11.68 21.37
N LYS A 243 6.99 -12.80 20.86
CA LYS A 243 8.30 -12.82 20.19
C LYS A 243 8.38 -11.87 19.00
N LEU A 244 7.31 -11.79 18.18
CA LEU A 244 7.27 -10.88 17.05
C LEU A 244 7.37 -9.43 17.52
N LEU A 245 6.55 -9.01 18.50
CA LEU A 245 6.53 -7.65 19.02
C LEU A 245 7.87 -7.27 19.67
N SER A 246 8.46 -8.17 20.44
CA SER A 246 9.80 -7.96 21.04
C SER A 246 10.86 -7.75 19.96
N ARG A 247 10.85 -8.55 18.88
CA ARG A 247 11.78 -8.38 17.75
C ARG A 247 11.58 -7.07 17.00
N CYS A 248 10.33 -6.66 16.80
CA CYS A 248 10.04 -5.37 16.19
C CYS A 248 10.56 -4.21 17.05
N LYS A 249 10.40 -4.32 18.39
CA LYS A 249 10.89 -3.28 19.32
C LYS A 249 12.41 -3.20 19.33
N LEU A 250 13.11 -4.32 19.36
CA LEU A 250 14.58 -4.35 19.26
C LEU A 250 15.05 -3.70 17.95
N ALA A 251 14.46 -4.06 16.83
CA ALA A 251 14.78 -3.48 15.53
C ALA A 251 14.57 -1.95 15.49
N GLU A 252 13.57 -1.44 16.20
CA GLU A 252 13.37 0.01 16.35
C GLU A 252 14.49 0.65 17.17
N LEU A 253 14.85 0.05 18.30
CA LEU A 253 15.90 0.58 19.17
C LEU A 253 17.24 0.63 18.42
N ASP A 254 17.64 -0.47 17.79
CA ASP A 254 18.89 -0.57 17.03
C ASP A 254 18.92 0.48 15.90
N TYR A 255 17.80 0.64 15.14
CA TYR A 255 17.69 1.64 14.09
C TYR A 255 17.84 3.07 14.64
N LEU A 256 17.16 3.40 15.75
CA LEU A 256 17.18 4.74 16.32
C LEU A 256 18.54 5.07 16.95
N GLU A 257 19.21 4.08 17.53
CA GLU A 257 20.56 4.19 18.07
C GLU A 257 21.57 4.52 16.97
N ASP A 258 21.58 3.77 15.87
CA ASP A 258 22.44 4.05 14.71
C ASP A 258 22.22 5.46 14.16
N ILE A 259 20.96 5.89 14.02
CA ILE A 259 20.65 7.26 13.57
C ILE A 259 21.18 8.30 14.57
N ALA A 260 21.10 8.03 15.88
CA ALA A 260 21.62 8.94 16.91
C ALA A 260 23.16 9.00 16.90
N GLU A 261 23.83 7.92 16.55
CA GLU A 261 25.27 7.84 16.35
C GLU A 261 25.74 8.50 15.03
N GLY A 262 24.80 8.89 14.15
CA GLY A 262 25.09 9.62 12.92
C GLY A 262 25.09 8.79 11.64
N PHE A 263 24.71 7.52 11.69
CA PHE A 263 24.52 6.70 10.51
C PHE A 263 23.37 7.25 9.65
N LYS A 264 23.48 7.05 8.34
CA LYS A 264 22.41 7.46 7.41
C LYS A 264 21.24 6.46 7.45
N PRO A 265 20.02 6.88 7.07
CA PRO A 265 18.88 5.96 6.96
C PRO A 265 19.13 4.75 6.06
N GLU A 266 19.97 4.89 5.02
CA GLU A 266 20.32 3.81 4.11
C GLU A 266 21.25 2.75 4.74
N GLU A 267 21.88 3.07 5.87
CA GLU A 267 22.72 2.20 6.68
C GLU A 267 21.90 1.60 7.83
N ALA A 268 21.28 2.44 8.66
CA ALA A 268 20.47 2.01 9.79
C ALA A 268 19.29 1.09 9.40
N ARG A 269 18.79 1.18 8.17
CA ARG A 269 17.68 0.33 7.69
C ARG A 269 17.97 -1.18 7.68
N ASP A 270 19.23 -1.59 7.85
CA ASP A 270 19.60 -3.00 7.86
C ASP A 270 18.96 -3.76 9.04
N TYR A 271 18.56 -3.07 10.09
CA TYR A 271 17.77 -3.62 11.20
C TYR A 271 16.28 -3.76 10.92
N LEU A 272 15.75 -3.16 9.83
CA LEU A 272 14.32 -3.22 9.53
C LEU A 272 13.89 -4.65 9.23
N THR A 273 12.96 -5.15 10.02
CA THR A 273 12.37 -6.47 9.81
C THR A 273 11.46 -6.51 8.60
N LEU A 274 11.16 -7.70 8.09
CA LEU A 274 10.18 -7.90 7.02
C LEU A 274 8.76 -7.42 7.38
N PHE A 275 8.48 -7.19 8.66
CA PHE A 275 7.21 -6.66 9.17
C PHE A 275 7.17 -5.14 9.23
N ALA A 276 8.31 -4.47 9.05
CA ALA A 276 8.34 -3.02 8.97
C ALA A 276 7.38 -2.53 7.87
N LYS A 277 6.63 -1.47 8.21
CA LYS A 277 5.64 -0.86 7.32
C LYS A 277 6.34 -0.25 6.12
N THR A 278 5.77 -0.46 4.98
CA THR A 278 6.07 0.28 3.75
C THR A 278 4.79 0.68 3.06
N GLU A 279 4.90 1.63 2.17
CA GLU A 279 3.78 2.16 1.43
C GLU A 279 4.17 2.25 -0.04
N GLN A 280 3.24 1.88 -0.92
CA GLN A 280 3.47 1.96 -2.36
C GLN A 280 2.22 2.40 -3.09
N VAL A 281 2.42 3.14 -4.17
CA VAL A 281 1.40 3.39 -5.18
C VAL A 281 1.72 2.55 -6.41
N MET A 282 0.71 1.83 -6.88
CA MET A 282 0.76 1.07 -8.12
C MET A 282 -0.22 1.69 -9.10
N THR A 283 0.20 1.91 -10.36
CA THR A 283 -0.66 2.41 -11.43
C THR A 283 -0.56 1.50 -12.64
N GLY A 284 -1.69 1.07 -13.18
CA GLY A 284 -1.75 0.17 -14.33
C GLY A 284 -3.11 0.19 -15.01
N PHE A 285 -3.21 -0.47 -16.15
CA PHE A 285 -4.45 -0.65 -16.88
C PHE A 285 -5.45 -1.52 -16.10
N LEU A 286 -6.74 -1.28 -16.29
CA LEU A 286 -7.79 -2.07 -15.64
C LEU A 286 -7.62 -3.58 -15.91
N LYS A 287 -7.34 -3.96 -17.15
CA LYS A 287 -7.07 -5.35 -17.51
C LYS A 287 -5.88 -5.97 -16.75
N ASP A 288 -4.82 -5.18 -16.52
CA ASP A 288 -3.65 -5.66 -15.77
C ASP A 288 -3.98 -5.86 -14.30
N TRP A 289 -4.84 -4.99 -13.73
CA TRP A 289 -5.41 -5.18 -12.41
C TRP A 289 -6.21 -6.49 -12.33
N GLU A 290 -7.12 -6.74 -13.30
CA GLU A 290 -7.91 -7.97 -13.35
C GLU A 290 -7.01 -9.21 -13.42
N ASP A 291 -6.01 -9.22 -14.31
CA ASP A 291 -5.05 -10.32 -14.47
C ASP A 291 -4.21 -10.57 -13.19
N MET A 292 -3.78 -9.51 -12.53
CA MET A 292 -3.03 -9.59 -11.27
C MET A 292 -3.91 -10.12 -10.15
N LEU A 293 -5.15 -9.63 -10.04
CA LEU A 293 -6.10 -10.02 -9.00
C LEU A 293 -6.47 -11.51 -9.11
N ILE A 294 -6.67 -12.05 -10.31
CA ILE A 294 -6.87 -13.49 -10.51
C ILE A 294 -5.74 -14.30 -9.86
N LYS A 295 -4.48 -13.89 -10.07
CA LYS A 295 -3.31 -14.58 -9.52
C LYS A 295 -3.18 -14.42 -8.02
N ARG A 296 -3.40 -13.21 -7.51
CA ARG A 296 -3.17 -12.88 -6.08
C ARG A 296 -4.32 -13.26 -5.16
N ARG A 297 -5.52 -13.48 -5.71
CA ARG A 297 -6.69 -14.00 -4.97
C ARG A 297 -6.73 -15.51 -4.94
N SER A 298 -5.93 -16.20 -5.75
CA SER A 298 -5.90 -17.67 -5.83
C SER A 298 -5.36 -18.32 -4.54
N ALA A 299 -5.78 -19.55 -4.26
CA ALA A 299 -5.42 -20.29 -3.05
C ALA A 299 -3.91 -20.43 -2.77
N PRO A 300 -3.02 -20.62 -3.80
CA PRO A 300 -1.58 -20.68 -3.58
C PRO A 300 -0.93 -19.36 -3.14
N ALA A 301 -1.60 -18.21 -3.32
CA ALA A 301 -1.06 -16.94 -2.88
C ALA A 301 -1.03 -16.85 -1.35
N GLN A 302 -0.04 -16.15 -0.80
CA GLN A 302 0.06 -15.93 0.64
C GLN A 302 -1.18 -15.20 1.18
N SER A 303 -1.69 -15.59 2.36
CA SER A 303 -2.93 -15.08 2.96
C SER A 303 -2.98 -13.55 3.03
N GLU A 304 -1.90 -12.89 3.47
CA GLU A 304 -1.82 -11.42 3.51
C GLU A 304 -1.88 -10.78 2.11
N ALA A 305 -1.24 -11.39 1.12
CA ALA A 305 -1.33 -10.92 -0.27
C ALA A 305 -2.75 -11.09 -0.81
N ARG A 306 -3.43 -12.22 -0.52
CA ARG A 306 -4.84 -12.42 -0.87
C ARG A 306 -5.75 -11.37 -0.22
N PHE A 307 -5.54 -11.09 1.06
CA PHE A 307 -6.31 -10.06 1.77
C PHE A 307 -6.22 -8.70 1.06
N ILE A 308 -5.01 -8.26 0.71
CA ILE A 308 -4.81 -7.01 -0.04
C ILE A 308 -5.48 -7.10 -1.41
N ALA A 309 -5.29 -8.20 -2.14
CA ALA A 309 -5.89 -8.38 -3.46
C ALA A 309 -7.43 -8.36 -3.42
N ASN A 310 -8.05 -8.98 -2.43
CA ASN A 310 -9.50 -8.93 -2.24
C ASN A 310 -9.98 -7.50 -1.97
N ASN A 311 -9.27 -6.73 -1.13
CA ASN A 311 -9.61 -5.33 -0.88
C ASN A 311 -9.47 -4.46 -2.12
N ILE A 312 -8.44 -4.67 -2.95
CA ILE A 312 -8.28 -3.97 -4.23
C ILE A 312 -9.45 -4.32 -5.15
N HIS A 313 -9.75 -5.61 -5.29
CA HIS A 313 -10.86 -6.10 -6.11
C HIS A 313 -12.18 -5.44 -5.74
N LEU A 314 -12.59 -5.52 -4.48
CA LEU A 314 -13.84 -4.94 -4.00
C LEU A 314 -13.93 -3.42 -4.29
N LYS A 315 -12.83 -2.69 -4.08
CA LYS A 315 -12.81 -1.24 -4.30
C LYS A 315 -12.83 -0.87 -5.79
N LEU A 316 -12.09 -1.57 -6.64
CA LEU A 316 -12.12 -1.34 -8.09
C LEU A 316 -13.48 -1.73 -8.69
N HIS A 317 -14.05 -2.89 -8.30
CA HIS A 317 -15.38 -3.29 -8.78
C HIS A 317 -16.48 -2.31 -8.36
N LYS A 318 -16.41 -1.77 -7.16
CA LYS A 318 -17.34 -0.72 -6.73
C LYS A 318 -17.27 0.54 -7.61
N LEU A 319 -16.08 0.91 -8.08
CA LEU A 319 -15.88 2.08 -8.96
C LEU A 319 -16.34 1.79 -10.39
N THR A 320 -16.07 0.60 -10.90
CA THR A 320 -16.38 0.22 -12.28
C THR A 320 -17.80 -0.29 -12.44
N ASN A 321 -18.62 -0.35 -11.38
CA ASN A 321 -20.00 -0.91 -11.39
C ASN A 321 -20.08 -2.29 -12.06
N LYS A 322 -18.98 -3.03 -12.14
CA LYS A 322 -19.01 -4.42 -12.59
C LYS A 322 -19.65 -5.26 -11.50
N SER A 323 -20.95 -5.55 -11.63
CA SER A 323 -21.59 -6.56 -10.81
C SER A 323 -20.89 -7.90 -11.04
N ASP A 324 -20.39 -8.50 -9.98
CA ASP A 324 -19.76 -9.81 -10.03
C ASP A 324 -20.74 -10.86 -10.57
N GLN A 325 -20.58 -11.24 -11.82
CA GLN A 325 -21.30 -12.41 -12.37
C GLN A 325 -20.64 -13.75 -11.96
N LYS A 326 -19.50 -13.70 -11.24
CA LYS A 326 -18.86 -14.88 -10.62
C LYS A 326 -18.22 -14.43 -9.30
N THR A 327 -19.02 -14.30 -8.27
CA THR A 327 -18.49 -14.38 -6.90
C THR A 327 -17.88 -15.76 -6.74
N SER A 328 -16.56 -15.84 -6.63
CA SER A 328 -15.93 -17.04 -6.11
C SER A 328 -16.42 -17.25 -4.67
N ASP A 329 -16.41 -18.50 -4.18
CA ASP A 329 -16.81 -18.78 -2.79
C ASP A 329 -16.02 -17.97 -1.74
N TYR A 330 -14.96 -17.27 -2.16
CA TYR A 330 -14.15 -16.35 -1.35
C TYR A 330 -14.74 -14.94 -1.22
N ASP A 331 -15.66 -14.52 -2.10
CA ASP A 331 -16.30 -13.20 -2.04
C ASP A 331 -17.47 -13.17 -1.02
N LYS A 332 -17.84 -14.35 -0.52
CA LYS A 332 -18.83 -14.54 0.55
C LYS A 332 -18.25 -14.43 1.95
N LEU A 333 -16.94 -14.20 2.09
CA LEU A 333 -16.33 -13.93 3.39
C LEU A 333 -16.74 -12.52 3.86
N SER A 334 -17.92 -12.43 4.44
CA SER A 334 -18.33 -11.30 5.26
C SER A 334 -17.49 -11.26 6.55
N LEU A 335 -17.57 -10.17 7.31
CA LEU A 335 -16.97 -10.13 8.66
C LEU A 335 -17.48 -11.29 9.55
N ASP A 336 -18.68 -11.78 9.28
CA ASP A 336 -19.29 -12.94 9.96
C ASP A 336 -18.60 -14.26 9.55
N ASP A 337 -18.23 -14.41 8.26
CA ASP A 337 -17.47 -15.57 7.77
C ASP A 337 -16.02 -15.63 8.31
N LEU A 338 -15.46 -14.47 8.69
CA LEU A 338 -14.20 -14.41 9.45
C LEU A 338 -14.35 -15.07 10.82
N GLY A 339 -15.54 -15.00 11.42
CA GLY A 339 -15.86 -15.67 12.69
C GLY A 339 -15.71 -17.19 12.60
N ASP A 340 -16.28 -17.82 11.57
CA ASP A 340 -16.23 -19.29 11.41
C ASP A 340 -14.84 -19.80 11.02
N ASN A 341 -14.12 -19.07 10.17
CA ASN A 341 -12.71 -19.38 9.87
C ASN A 341 -11.80 -19.17 11.09
N MET A 342 -12.18 -18.26 11.98
CA MET A 342 -11.48 -18.01 13.24
C MET A 342 -11.60 -19.20 14.20
N VAL A 343 -12.79 -19.77 14.32
CA VAL A 343 -13.02 -20.98 15.14
C VAL A 343 -12.18 -22.16 14.62
N GLU A 344 -12.09 -22.33 13.30
CA GLU A 344 -11.25 -23.37 12.70
C GLU A 344 -9.75 -23.10 12.87
N LEU A 345 -9.32 -21.85 12.79
CA LEU A 345 -7.93 -21.45 13.05
C LEU A 345 -7.57 -21.68 14.53
N MET A 346 -8.48 -21.35 15.44
CA MET A 346 -8.32 -21.60 16.89
C MET A 346 -8.23 -23.09 17.20
N ARG A 347 -9.04 -23.93 16.54
CA ARG A 347 -8.91 -25.39 16.65
C ARG A 347 -7.56 -25.92 16.20
N ARG A 348 -7.01 -25.38 15.08
CA ARG A 348 -5.70 -25.81 14.54
C ARG A 348 -4.54 -25.43 15.44
N VAL A 349 -4.67 -24.37 16.24
CA VAL A 349 -3.66 -23.96 17.22
C VAL A 349 -3.94 -24.50 18.62
N GLY A 350 -4.91 -25.42 18.78
CA GLY A 350 -5.17 -26.13 20.04
C GLY A 350 -6.09 -25.40 21.03
N ILE A 351 -6.73 -24.31 20.62
CA ILE A 351 -7.66 -23.55 21.46
C ILE A 351 -9.05 -24.18 21.37
N ASN A 352 -9.39 -25.06 22.32
CA ASN A 352 -10.58 -25.93 22.24
C ASN A 352 -11.88 -25.36 22.80
N ARG A 353 -11.95 -24.11 23.26
CA ARG A 353 -13.21 -23.52 23.77
C ARG A 353 -13.26 -22.00 23.58
N VAL A 354 -14.05 -21.55 22.62
CA VAL A 354 -14.77 -20.27 22.72
C VAL A 354 -16.25 -20.60 22.61
N ARG A 355 -17.01 -20.42 23.69
CA ARG A 355 -18.46 -20.29 23.60
C ARG A 355 -18.76 -18.85 23.24
N LEU A 356 -19.35 -18.65 22.08
CA LEU A 356 -20.12 -17.45 21.77
C LEU A 356 -21.51 -17.71 22.34
N ASP A 357 -21.73 -17.33 23.57
CA ASP A 357 -23.07 -17.29 24.15
C ASP A 357 -23.55 -15.83 24.02
N ASP A 358 -24.62 -15.67 23.18
CA ASP A 358 -25.63 -14.60 23.01
C ASP A 358 -25.15 -13.15 22.85
#